data_1c4f3d2e0aaaa8308d920be9ae47e931
#
_entry.id   1c4f3d2e0aaaa8308d920be9ae47e931
#
_cell.length_a   1.000
_cell.length_b   1.000
_cell.length_c   1.000
_cell.angle_alpha   90.00
_cell.angle_beta   90.00
_cell.angle_gamma   90.00
#
_symmetry.space_group_name_H-M   'P 1'
#
loop_
_entity.id
_entity.type
_entity.pdbx_description
1 polymer ?
#
loop_
_entity_poly.entity_id
_entity_poly.type
_entity_poly.pdbx_seq_one_letter_code
_entity_poly.pdbx_strand_id
1 'polypeptide(L)'
;MKRLSWDIELRCSQCGAPISLEETDRLLICSYCHVKLYLWTPSQFCYCLPALKASSENLIFIPYWRFKGVAYSVIPFEVRHRILDATRLAYSHRVLPVTLGIRPQALKMRFASGEIQGTFIKPQMSLQEAVMRIQNQFEELEGVLLSRPPFHREFIGELGSLIFFPVFIRNRAVVDGILGKVIGPEKDLVIDEAPSGMPDHWQIKPLSTLCPNCGNTLQGGRESLLLFCTVCHVAWNPSSGSLVASKFKVIPGKGDSPVYLPFWMMRVAVKGIELKSYADLARAANLPKMIQSEWEGQEVYFWVPAFRVHPSLFLRLSKQMTLFQPVEEMEAVLPNALLYPVTLSEESATASLKIHLAHLLTKKRDYFPKLDEIIIESAETTLVFIPFISTGSELVHPRLGIGLQRQTLSL
;
A
#
# COMPACT_ATOMS: atom_id res chain seq x y z
N MET A 1 17.88 11.75 5.58
CA MET A 1 16.73 12.66 5.77
C MET A 1 15.77 11.99 6.76
N LYS A 2 15.47 12.60 7.93
CA LYS A 2 14.40 12.09 8.79
C LYS A 2 13.10 12.10 7.96
N ARG A 3 12.44 10.94 7.82
CA ARG A 3 11.09 10.89 7.29
C ARG A 3 10.23 11.79 8.16
N LEU A 4 9.45 12.67 7.54
CA LEU A 4 8.33 13.33 8.19
C LEU A 4 7.28 12.24 8.44
N SER A 5 7.34 11.59 9.59
CA SER A 5 6.34 10.62 9.99
C SER A 5 5.15 11.36 10.60
N TRP A 6 3.98 10.83 10.34
CA TRP A 6 2.75 11.34 10.91
C TRP A 6 2.51 10.58 12.22
N ASP A 7 2.62 11.29 13.34
CA ASP A 7 2.47 10.70 14.66
C ASP A 7 1.00 10.50 15.01
N ILE A 8 0.63 9.27 15.32
CA ILE A 8 -0.71 8.88 15.75
C ILE A 8 -0.64 8.42 17.19
N GLU A 9 -1.51 8.95 18.04
CA GLU A 9 -1.61 8.57 19.44
C GLU A 9 -2.72 7.53 19.62
N LEU A 10 -2.38 6.41 20.25
CA LEU A 10 -3.28 5.33 20.63
C LEU A 10 -3.10 5.02 22.12
N ARG A 11 -4.18 4.63 22.80
CA ARG A 11 -4.09 4.03 24.14
C ARG A 11 -4.05 2.50 24.04
N CYS A 12 -3.12 1.89 24.77
CA CYS A 12 -3.03 0.44 24.85
C CYS A 12 -4.34 -0.14 25.39
N SER A 13 -4.96 -1.06 24.67
CA SER A 13 -6.20 -1.71 25.10
C SER A 13 -6.03 -2.59 26.34
N GLN A 14 -4.81 -2.99 26.69
CA GLN A 14 -4.51 -3.83 27.85
C GLN A 14 -4.21 -3.03 29.12
N CYS A 15 -3.39 -1.97 29.04
CA CYS A 15 -2.90 -1.25 30.22
C CYS A 15 -3.22 0.26 30.21
N GLY A 16 -3.85 0.79 29.16
CA GLY A 16 -4.19 2.20 29.01
C GLY A 16 -3.02 3.14 28.69
N ALA A 17 -1.78 2.65 28.67
CA ALA A 17 -0.59 3.47 28.41
C ALA A 17 -0.61 4.08 26.99
N PRO A 18 -0.04 5.28 26.79
CA PRO A 18 0.02 5.91 25.47
C PRO A 18 1.03 5.19 24.58
N ILE A 19 0.66 4.98 23.31
CA ILE A 19 1.51 4.41 22.26
C ILE A 19 1.54 5.41 21.11
N SER A 20 2.73 5.74 20.62
CA SER A 20 2.92 6.54 19.40
C SER A 20 3.21 5.61 18.23
N LEU A 21 2.51 5.83 17.11
CA LEU A 21 2.54 5.02 15.91
C LEU A 21 2.79 5.90 14.69
N GLU A 22 3.37 5.29 13.67
CA GLU A 22 3.35 5.85 12.32
C GLU A 22 2.09 5.39 11.57
N GLU A 23 1.67 6.14 10.57
CA GLU A 23 0.42 5.87 9.82
C GLU A 23 0.40 4.51 9.08
N THR A 24 1.58 3.95 8.80
CA THR A 24 1.74 2.65 8.13
C THR A 24 1.80 1.47 9.11
N ASP A 25 1.92 1.74 10.42
CA ASP A 25 2.03 0.70 11.42
C ASP A 25 0.75 -0.14 11.54
N ARG A 26 0.91 -1.44 11.50
CA ARG A 26 -0.13 -2.44 11.70
C ARG A 26 0.12 -3.26 12.95
N LEU A 27 1.37 -3.62 13.19
CA LEU A 27 1.79 -4.40 14.33
C LEU A 27 2.47 -3.48 15.35
N LEU A 28 1.96 -3.46 16.56
CA LEU A 28 2.48 -2.65 17.65
C LEU A 28 2.87 -3.50 18.86
N ILE A 29 3.82 -3.01 19.61
CA ILE A 29 4.22 -3.56 20.92
C ILE A 29 4.11 -2.44 21.92
N CYS A 30 3.31 -2.63 22.97
CA CYS A 30 3.23 -1.67 24.06
C CYS A 30 4.54 -1.65 24.83
N SER A 31 5.15 -0.48 24.99
CA SER A 31 6.41 -0.32 25.74
C SER A 31 6.27 -0.55 27.25
N TYR A 32 5.03 -0.57 27.77
CA TYR A 32 4.75 -0.73 29.21
C TYR A 32 4.40 -2.18 29.58
N CYS A 33 3.38 -2.75 28.95
CA CYS A 33 2.92 -4.11 29.28
C CYS A 33 3.41 -5.18 28.28
N HIS A 34 4.17 -4.78 27.28
CA HIS A 34 4.76 -5.63 26.24
C HIS A 34 3.76 -6.46 25.42
N VAL A 35 2.45 -6.17 25.56
CA VAL A 35 1.45 -6.82 24.69
C VAL A 35 1.72 -6.47 23.25
N LYS A 36 1.64 -7.48 22.38
CA LYS A 36 1.77 -7.34 20.94
C LYS A 36 0.37 -7.40 20.32
N LEU A 37 0.00 -6.39 19.56
CA LEU A 37 -1.33 -6.24 18.98
C LEU A 37 -1.23 -5.92 17.49
N TYR A 38 -2.18 -6.40 16.72
CA TYR A 38 -2.35 -6.03 15.33
C TYR A 38 -3.55 -5.10 15.16
N LEU A 39 -3.34 -3.96 14.49
CA LEU A 39 -4.41 -3.00 14.23
C LEU A 39 -5.15 -3.37 12.96
N TRP A 40 -6.43 -3.65 13.11
CA TRP A 40 -7.34 -3.95 12.02
C TRP A 40 -8.50 -2.96 11.95
N THR A 41 -8.99 -2.70 10.73
CA THR A 41 -10.21 -1.95 10.47
C THR A 41 -10.97 -2.58 9.31
N PRO A 42 -12.31 -2.59 9.35
CA PRO A 42 -13.10 -3.18 8.26
C PRO A 42 -13.06 -2.37 6.95
N SER A 43 -12.61 -1.13 7.00
CA SER A 43 -12.51 -0.26 5.82
C SER A 43 -11.11 0.36 5.71
N GLN A 44 -11.02 1.64 5.91
CA GLN A 44 -9.76 2.38 5.97
C GLN A 44 -9.53 2.93 7.37
N PHE A 45 -8.29 3.23 7.71
CA PHE A 45 -8.01 3.96 8.94
C PHE A 45 -8.57 5.37 8.88
N CYS A 46 -9.17 5.76 10.01
CA CYS A 46 -9.75 7.08 10.19
C CYS A 46 -9.06 7.79 11.34
N TYR A 47 -8.60 9.00 11.10
CA TYR A 47 -7.89 9.82 12.07
C TYR A 47 -8.61 11.15 12.27
N CYS A 48 -8.49 11.73 13.46
CA CYS A 48 -8.95 13.07 13.78
C CYS A 48 -7.78 13.98 14.13
N LEU A 49 -7.77 15.17 13.56
CA LEU A 49 -6.91 16.25 14.00
C LEU A 49 -7.44 16.83 15.33
N PRO A 50 -6.55 17.27 16.23
CA PRO A 50 -6.97 17.86 17.50
C PRO A 50 -7.65 19.20 17.30
N ALA A 51 -8.77 19.42 17.99
CA ALA A 51 -9.43 20.72 18.05
C ALA A 51 -8.83 21.57 19.16
N LEU A 52 -7.94 22.51 18.84
CA LEU A 52 -7.21 23.30 19.82
C LEU A 52 -8.00 24.52 20.33
N LYS A 53 -8.96 25.02 19.54
CA LYS A 53 -9.67 26.28 19.79
C LYS A 53 -11.19 26.16 19.96
N ALA A 54 -11.72 24.93 19.97
CA ALA A 54 -13.15 24.67 19.95
C ALA A 54 -13.65 23.86 21.16
N SER A 55 -13.03 23.99 22.33
CA SER A 55 -13.34 23.16 23.50
C SER A 55 -14.77 23.30 24.05
N SER A 56 -15.53 24.33 23.65
CA SER A 56 -16.92 24.57 24.07
C SER A 56 -17.93 24.61 22.92
N GLU A 57 -17.50 24.34 21.69
CA GLU A 57 -18.31 24.45 20.50
C GLU A 57 -18.70 23.07 19.98
N ASN A 58 -19.83 22.98 19.25
CA ASN A 58 -20.20 21.77 18.52
C ASN A 58 -19.25 21.59 17.32
N LEU A 59 -18.41 20.56 17.39
CA LEU A 59 -17.45 20.24 16.36
C LEU A 59 -18.11 19.55 15.18
N ILE A 60 -17.68 19.95 13.99
CA ILE A 60 -17.99 19.31 12.72
C ILE A 60 -16.68 18.81 12.13
N PHE A 61 -16.62 17.53 11.81
CA PHE A 61 -15.44 16.86 11.30
C PHE A 61 -15.54 16.65 9.79
N ILE A 62 -14.73 17.40 9.05
CA ILE A 62 -14.71 17.41 7.58
C ILE A 62 -13.74 16.34 7.08
N PRO A 63 -14.17 15.39 6.20
CA PRO A 63 -13.32 14.32 5.73
C PRO A 63 -12.35 14.77 4.64
N TYR A 64 -11.10 14.34 4.79
CA TYR A 64 -10.04 14.48 3.79
C TYR A 64 -9.46 13.11 3.51
N TRP A 65 -9.37 12.73 2.24
CA TRP A 65 -8.57 11.60 1.84
C TRP A 65 -7.10 11.88 2.05
N ARG A 66 -6.42 10.98 2.69
CA ARG A 66 -4.98 10.87 2.81
C ARG A 66 -4.53 9.69 1.98
N PHE A 67 -3.63 9.92 1.07
CA PHE A 67 -3.04 8.86 0.28
C PHE A 67 -1.55 9.08 0.10
N LYS A 68 -0.85 7.99 0.16
CA LYS A 68 0.58 7.88 -0.09
C LYS A 68 0.80 6.65 -0.92
N GLY A 69 1.64 6.75 -1.94
CA GLY A 69 1.91 5.65 -2.85
C GLY A 69 2.64 6.10 -4.09
N VAL A 70 2.59 5.29 -5.13
CA VAL A 70 3.25 5.54 -6.40
C VAL A 70 2.24 5.57 -7.52
N ALA A 71 2.19 6.67 -8.24
CA ALA A 71 1.48 6.76 -9.51
C ALA A 71 2.43 6.36 -10.64
N TYR A 72 2.02 5.37 -11.41
CA TYR A 72 2.70 4.93 -12.62
C TYR A 72 1.94 5.43 -13.83
N SER A 73 2.66 5.86 -14.86
CA SER A 73 2.09 6.30 -16.14
C SER A 73 2.90 5.71 -17.28
N VAL A 74 2.21 5.04 -18.20
CA VAL A 74 2.82 4.53 -19.43
C VAL A 74 2.71 5.62 -20.49
N ILE A 75 3.85 6.23 -20.83
CA ILE A 75 3.95 7.27 -21.85
C ILE A 75 4.70 6.72 -23.08
N PRO A 76 4.72 7.42 -24.22
CA PRO A 76 5.51 6.95 -25.36
C PRO A 76 6.94 6.60 -24.96
N PHE A 77 7.34 5.32 -25.16
CA PHE A 77 8.66 4.74 -24.94
C PHE A 77 9.06 4.40 -23.51
N GLU A 78 8.35 4.83 -22.46
CA GLU A 78 8.75 4.51 -21.08
C GLU A 78 7.57 4.35 -20.11
N VAL A 79 7.87 3.73 -18.96
CA VAL A 79 7.01 3.72 -17.79
C VAL A 79 7.59 4.72 -16.80
N ARG A 80 6.86 5.81 -16.55
CA ARG A 80 7.20 6.81 -15.53
C ARG A 80 6.56 6.48 -14.21
N HIS A 81 7.14 6.97 -13.14
CA HIS A 81 6.57 6.89 -11.80
C HIS A 81 6.72 8.22 -11.06
N ARG A 82 5.76 8.50 -10.19
CA ARG A 82 5.76 9.64 -9.28
C ARG A 82 5.31 9.19 -7.90
N ILE A 83 6.05 9.56 -6.87
CA ILE A 83 5.62 9.38 -5.49
C ILE A 83 4.58 10.44 -5.18
N LEU A 84 3.40 9.99 -4.75
CA LEU A 84 2.32 10.85 -4.27
C LEU A 84 2.23 10.75 -2.76
N ASP A 85 2.22 11.89 -2.10
CA ASP A 85 2.05 12.04 -0.67
C ASP A 85 1.18 13.27 -0.42
N ALA A 86 -0.13 13.10 -0.32
CA ALA A 86 -1.05 14.20 -0.31
C ALA A 86 -2.33 13.95 0.50
N THR A 87 -3.00 15.05 0.84
CA THR A 87 -4.38 15.05 1.34
C THR A 87 -5.28 15.78 0.35
N ARG A 88 -6.54 15.31 0.25
CA ARG A 88 -7.54 15.97 -0.57
C ARG A 88 -8.89 15.96 0.11
N LEU A 89 -9.58 17.11 0.07
CA LEU A 89 -10.95 17.24 0.55
C LEU A 89 -11.85 16.18 -0.11
N ALA A 90 -12.51 15.36 0.72
CA ALA A 90 -13.40 14.28 0.29
C ALA A 90 -14.87 14.73 0.22
N TYR A 91 -15.12 16.00 0.36
CA TYR A 91 -16.42 16.63 0.40
C TYR A 91 -16.45 17.78 -0.62
N SER A 92 -17.57 17.94 -1.34
CA SER A 92 -17.69 19.00 -2.34
C SER A 92 -18.05 20.33 -1.66
N HIS A 93 -17.07 21.23 -1.57
CA HIS A 93 -17.27 22.53 -0.93
C HIS A 93 -16.36 23.63 -1.52
N ARG A 94 -16.89 24.86 -1.57
CA ARG A 94 -16.19 25.99 -2.22
C ARG A 94 -15.23 26.76 -1.30
N VAL A 95 -15.49 26.77 0.01
CA VAL A 95 -14.70 27.58 0.96
C VAL A 95 -13.72 26.74 1.80
N LEU A 96 -13.91 25.42 1.90
CA LEU A 96 -12.97 24.56 2.61
C LEU A 96 -11.67 24.40 1.84
N PRO A 97 -10.52 24.33 2.53
CA PRO A 97 -9.24 24.13 1.87
C PRO A 97 -9.23 22.77 1.13
N VAL A 98 -8.73 22.76 -0.09
CA VAL A 98 -8.66 21.56 -0.94
C VAL A 98 -7.73 20.49 -0.34
N THR A 99 -6.72 20.91 0.42
CA THR A 99 -5.73 20.05 1.09
C THR A 99 -5.48 20.54 2.51
N LEU A 100 -5.09 19.62 3.40
CA LEU A 100 -4.71 19.96 4.78
C LEU A 100 -3.31 20.59 4.88
N GLY A 101 -2.51 20.55 3.81
CA GLY A 101 -1.12 21.01 3.83
C GLY A 101 -0.30 20.24 4.86
N ILE A 102 0.50 20.97 5.63
CA ILE A 102 1.40 20.40 6.66
C ILE A 102 0.72 20.15 8.02
N ARG A 103 -0.57 20.46 8.18
CA ARG A 103 -1.26 20.34 9.48
C ARG A 103 -1.14 18.93 10.10
N PRO A 104 -1.37 17.85 9.35
CA PRO A 104 -1.25 16.50 9.90
C PRO A 104 0.17 16.11 10.33
N GLN A 105 1.19 16.76 9.73
CA GLN A 105 2.60 16.53 10.09
C GLN A 105 3.04 17.31 11.34
N ALA A 106 2.37 18.44 11.59
CA ALA A 106 2.69 19.33 12.69
C ALA A 106 1.92 18.99 13.99
N LEU A 107 0.88 18.15 13.90
CA LEU A 107 -0.04 17.84 14.97
C LEU A 107 -0.13 16.34 15.19
N LYS A 108 -0.21 15.91 16.45
CA LYS A 108 -0.49 14.50 16.76
C LYS A 108 -1.95 14.20 16.44
N MET A 109 -2.17 13.25 15.56
CA MET A 109 -3.50 12.73 15.25
C MET A 109 -3.92 11.67 16.26
N ARG A 110 -5.22 11.41 16.35
CA ARG A 110 -5.79 10.29 17.09
C ARG A 110 -6.62 9.44 16.14
N PHE A 111 -6.70 8.15 16.43
CA PHE A 111 -7.70 7.34 15.77
C PHE A 111 -9.08 7.88 16.06
N ALA A 112 -9.89 7.94 15.03
CA ALA A 112 -11.28 8.26 15.19
C ALA A 112 -11.95 7.16 16.05
N SER A 113 -12.69 7.56 17.08
CA SER A 113 -13.37 6.66 18.03
C SER A 113 -14.72 7.24 18.45
N GLY A 114 -15.59 6.41 18.98
CA GLY A 114 -16.90 6.83 19.50
C GLY A 114 -16.81 7.79 20.70
N GLU A 115 -15.62 7.95 21.30
CA GLU A 115 -15.40 8.91 22.40
C GLU A 115 -15.28 10.36 21.88
N ILE A 116 -14.98 10.55 20.59
CA ILE A 116 -14.85 11.89 20.01
C ILE A 116 -16.23 12.43 19.69
N GLN A 117 -16.64 13.44 20.46
CA GLN A 117 -17.94 14.10 20.26
C GLN A 117 -17.88 15.07 19.08
N GLY A 118 -18.93 15.07 18.26
CA GLY A 118 -19.10 15.95 17.12
C GLY A 118 -19.83 15.30 15.96
N THR A 119 -20.10 16.08 14.92
CA THR A 119 -20.78 15.62 13.69
C THR A 119 -19.75 15.23 12.66
N PHE A 120 -19.73 13.96 12.24
CA PHE A 120 -18.80 13.47 11.22
C PHE A 120 -19.47 13.49 9.85
N ILE A 121 -18.93 14.31 8.94
CA ILE A 121 -19.41 14.38 7.57
C ILE A 121 -18.92 13.17 6.78
N LYS A 122 -19.81 12.51 6.05
CA LYS A 122 -19.44 11.38 5.17
C LYS A 122 -18.68 11.86 3.95
N PRO A 123 -17.65 11.13 3.51
CA PRO A 123 -16.97 11.43 2.26
C PRO A 123 -17.95 11.27 1.08
N GLN A 124 -18.01 12.25 0.20
CA GLN A 124 -18.81 12.25 -1.03
C GLN A 124 -18.01 11.76 -2.25
N MET A 125 -16.72 11.55 -2.08
CA MET A 125 -15.77 11.13 -3.11
C MET A 125 -15.02 9.88 -2.62
N SER A 126 -14.82 8.90 -3.48
CA SER A 126 -13.99 7.73 -3.19
C SER A 126 -12.49 8.09 -3.18
N LEU A 127 -11.67 7.23 -2.56
CA LEU A 127 -10.21 7.37 -2.61
C LEU A 127 -9.69 7.35 -4.05
N GLN A 128 -10.22 6.46 -4.89
CA GLN A 128 -9.82 6.35 -6.29
C GLN A 128 -10.10 7.64 -7.07
N GLU A 129 -11.29 8.24 -6.88
CA GLU A 129 -11.62 9.54 -7.49
C GLU A 129 -10.71 10.65 -7.00
N ALA A 130 -10.37 10.68 -5.70
CA ALA A 130 -9.45 11.67 -5.15
C ALA A 130 -8.05 11.55 -5.77
N VAL A 131 -7.55 10.32 -5.93
CA VAL A 131 -6.26 10.04 -6.58
C VAL A 131 -6.29 10.45 -8.05
N MET A 132 -7.34 10.06 -8.80
CA MET A 132 -7.48 10.42 -10.22
C MET A 132 -7.50 11.95 -10.42
N ARG A 133 -8.22 12.68 -9.57
CA ARG A 133 -8.27 14.14 -9.65
C ARG A 133 -6.91 14.81 -9.44
N ILE A 134 -6.09 14.24 -8.54
CA ILE A 134 -4.73 14.76 -8.32
C ILE A 134 -3.81 14.38 -9.48
N GLN A 135 -3.91 13.15 -9.99
CA GLN A 135 -3.15 12.76 -11.18
C GLN A 135 -3.45 13.68 -12.36
N ASN A 136 -4.73 13.95 -12.62
CA ASN A 136 -5.15 14.87 -13.68
C ASN A 136 -4.59 16.29 -13.49
N GLN A 137 -4.62 16.83 -12.27
CA GLN A 137 -4.02 18.13 -11.99
C GLN A 137 -2.51 18.19 -12.25
N PHE A 138 -1.79 17.13 -11.90
CA PHE A 138 -0.36 17.07 -12.20
C PHE A 138 -0.10 16.99 -13.70
N GLU A 139 -0.96 16.31 -14.45
CA GLU A 139 -0.82 16.18 -15.90
C GLU A 139 -1.22 17.44 -16.65
N GLU A 140 -2.21 18.18 -16.19
CA GLU A 140 -2.49 19.52 -16.71
C GLU A 140 -1.27 20.44 -16.56
N LEU A 141 -0.57 20.35 -15.43
CA LEU A 141 0.68 21.06 -15.20
C LEU A 141 1.84 20.52 -16.06
N GLU A 142 1.88 19.20 -16.33
CA GLU A 142 2.86 18.55 -17.21
C GLU A 142 2.40 18.49 -18.67
N GLY A 143 1.11 18.61 -18.95
CA GLY A 143 0.52 18.62 -20.30
C GLY A 143 1.04 19.75 -21.17
N VAL A 144 1.58 20.80 -20.55
CA VAL A 144 2.45 21.77 -21.22
C VAL A 144 3.74 21.12 -21.73
N LEU A 145 4.14 19.96 -21.17
CA LEU A 145 5.37 19.23 -21.51
C LEU A 145 5.12 17.92 -22.28
N LEU A 146 3.93 17.32 -22.19
CA LEU A 146 3.57 16.08 -22.87
C LEU A 146 2.56 16.37 -23.97
N SER A 147 2.95 16.16 -25.22
CA SER A 147 2.08 16.35 -26.40
C SER A 147 0.91 15.37 -26.50
N ARG A 148 0.82 14.37 -25.63
CA ARG A 148 -0.21 13.31 -25.62
C ARG A 148 -0.46 12.77 -24.20
N PRO A 149 -1.72 12.37 -23.86
CA PRO A 149 -2.02 11.71 -22.60
C PRO A 149 -1.31 10.35 -22.49
N PRO A 150 -1.05 9.86 -21.29
CA PRO A 150 -0.52 8.51 -21.06
C PRO A 150 -1.45 7.43 -21.61
N PHE A 151 -0.86 6.33 -22.09
CA PHE A 151 -1.60 5.17 -22.60
C PHE A 151 -2.24 4.35 -21.48
N HIS A 152 -1.68 4.38 -20.30
CA HIS A 152 -2.23 3.69 -19.11
C HIS A 152 -1.70 4.34 -17.83
N ARG A 153 -2.50 4.27 -16.77
CA ARG A 153 -2.16 4.78 -15.44
C ARG A 153 -2.56 3.77 -14.39
N GLU A 154 -1.72 3.68 -13.36
CA GLU A 154 -2.03 2.87 -12.19
C GLU A 154 -1.50 3.55 -10.93
N PHE A 155 -2.22 3.40 -9.84
CA PHE A 155 -1.80 3.89 -8.53
C PHE A 155 -1.63 2.71 -7.58
N ILE A 156 -0.39 2.50 -7.14
CA ILE A 156 -0.06 1.50 -6.14
C ILE A 156 0.07 2.19 -4.79
N GLY A 157 -0.97 2.05 -3.95
CA GLY A 157 -1.06 2.76 -2.69
C GLY A 157 -0.29 2.07 -1.57
N GLU A 158 0.51 2.83 -0.81
CA GLU A 158 1.02 2.40 0.49
C GLU A 158 -0.04 2.57 1.57
N LEU A 159 -0.81 3.66 1.45
CA LEU A 159 -1.78 4.10 2.43
C LEU A 159 -2.98 4.76 1.74
N GLY A 160 -4.17 4.40 2.20
CA GLY A 160 -5.41 5.11 1.98
C GLY A 160 -6.12 5.27 3.32
N SER A 161 -6.32 6.50 3.80
CA SER A 161 -6.99 6.77 5.07
C SER A 161 -7.82 8.05 5.01
N LEU A 162 -8.75 8.20 5.95
CA LEU A 162 -9.50 9.42 6.13
C LEU A 162 -8.92 10.23 7.30
N ILE A 163 -8.76 11.53 7.10
CA ILE A 163 -8.42 12.47 8.15
C ILE A 163 -9.57 13.44 8.32
N PHE A 164 -10.08 13.52 9.51
CA PHE A 164 -11.15 14.43 9.89
C PHE A 164 -10.58 15.73 10.43
N PHE A 165 -10.86 16.81 9.72
CA PHE A 165 -10.48 18.16 10.07
C PHE A 165 -11.58 18.82 10.88
N PRO A 166 -11.33 19.28 12.13
CA PRO A 166 -12.33 19.89 12.97
C PRO A 166 -12.61 21.32 12.53
N VAL A 167 -13.88 21.66 12.37
CA VAL A 167 -14.38 23.02 12.22
C VAL A 167 -15.54 23.24 13.19
N PHE A 168 -15.93 24.48 13.45
CA PHE A 168 -17.13 24.83 14.19
C PHE A 168 -17.76 26.09 13.63
N ILE A 169 -19.03 26.34 13.98
CA ILE A 169 -19.76 27.52 13.52
C ILE A 169 -19.80 28.54 14.65
N ARG A 170 -19.35 29.76 14.36
CA ARG A 170 -19.44 30.91 15.26
C ARG A 170 -19.83 32.16 14.49
N ASN A 171 -20.85 32.88 14.98
CA ASN A 171 -21.33 34.10 14.34
C ASN A 171 -21.65 33.98 12.83
N ARG A 172 -22.30 32.88 12.43
CA ARG A 172 -22.63 32.55 11.04
C ARG A 172 -21.40 32.40 10.13
N ALA A 173 -20.27 32.04 10.71
CA ALA A 173 -19.03 31.75 9.99
C ALA A 173 -18.48 30.39 10.37
N VAL A 174 -17.93 29.68 9.39
CA VAL A 174 -17.16 28.45 9.58
C VAL A 174 -15.77 28.82 10.07
N VAL A 175 -15.37 28.27 11.19
CA VAL A 175 -14.09 28.56 11.84
C VAL A 175 -13.23 27.30 11.89
N ASP A 176 -11.96 27.44 11.56
CA ASP A 176 -10.93 26.40 11.69
C ASP A 176 -10.77 26.00 13.16
N GLY A 177 -11.08 24.76 13.52
CA GLY A 177 -11.00 24.25 14.89
C GLY A 177 -9.58 24.17 15.44
N ILE A 178 -8.56 24.24 14.60
CA ILE A 178 -7.14 24.21 14.98
C ILE A 178 -6.61 25.62 15.19
N LEU A 179 -6.79 26.48 14.18
CA LEU A 179 -6.20 27.83 14.15
C LEU A 179 -7.12 28.89 14.78
N GLY A 180 -8.43 28.64 14.86
CA GLY A 180 -9.42 29.62 15.29
C GLY A 180 -9.68 30.72 14.26
N LYS A 181 -9.31 30.53 13.00
CA LYS A 181 -9.49 31.49 11.91
C LYS A 181 -10.78 31.22 11.15
N VAL A 182 -11.48 32.28 10.73
CA VAL A 182 -12.64 32.17 9.85
C VAL A 182 -12.19 31.62 8.49
N ILE A 183 -12.88 30.57 8.02
CA ILE A 183 -12.68 29.92 6.72
C ILE A 183 -13.65 30.54 5.68
N GLY A 184 -14.92 30.72 6.07
CA GLY A 184 -15.95 31.26 5.20
C GLY A 184 -17.32 31.36 5.89
N PRO A 185 -18.37 31.79 5.17
CA PRO A 185 -19.69 31.91 5.74
C PRO A 185 -20.35 30.54 5.94
N GLU A 186 -21.16 30.41 7.03
CA GLU A 186 -21.89 29.20 7.38
C GLU A 186 -22.80 28.70 6.25
N LYS A 187 -23.50 29.61 5.54
CA LYS A 187 -24.41 29.27 4.44
C LYS A 187 -23.79 28.44 3.32
N ASP A 188 -22.47 28.47 3.22
CA ASP A 188 -21.72 27.71 2.24
C ASP A 188 -21.34 26.29 2.77
N LEU A 189 -21.56 25.99 4.05
CA LEU A 189 -21.37 24.67 4.63
C LEU A 189 -22.72 23.95 4.70
N VAL A 190 -23.12 23.27 3.64
CA VAL A 190 -24.31 22.43 3.62
C VAL A 190 -23.99 21.13 4.35
N ILE A 191 -24.45 21.01 5.57
CA ILE A 191 -24.38 19.76 6.33
C ILE A 191 -25.67 19.01 6.02
N ASP A 192 -25.60 17.99 5.16
CA ASP A 192 -26.65 16.99 5.11
C ASP A 192 -26.78 16.40 6.52
N GLU A 193 -28.02 16.19 6.98
CA GLU A 193 -28.30 15.64 8.32
C GLU A 193 -27.53 14.33 8.53
N ALA A 194 -26.27 14.45 8.90
CA ALA A 194 -25.42 13.33 9.21
C ALA A 194 -25.76 12.87 10.64
N PRO A 195 -25.93 11.58 10.88
CA PRO A 195 -26.11 11.09 12.24
C PRO A 195 -24.93 11.53 13.08
N SER A 196 -25.23 12.09 14.26
CA SER A 196 -24.22 12.45 15.24
C SER A 196 -23.46 11.19 15.65
N GLY A 197 -22.15 11.27 15.57
CA GLY A 197 -21.27 10.19 15.97
C GLY A 197 -20.59 9.49 14.80
N MET A 198 -19.58 8.72 15.16
CA MET A 198 -18.73 8.02 14.21
C MET A 198 -19.30 6.62 13.91
N PRO A 199 -19.44 6.24 12.64
CA PRO A 199 -19.86 4.88 12.29
C PRO A 199 -18.89 3.81 12.83
N ASP A 200 -19.44 2.71 13.36
CA ASP A 200 -18.66 1.61 13.96
C ASP A 200 -17.63 1.01 12.99
N HIS A 201 -17.93 0.99 11.70
CA HIS A 201 -17.02 0.46 10.68
C HIS A 201 -15.78 1.33 10.41
N TRP A 202 -15.67 2.50 11.05
CA TRP A 202 -14.47 3.34 11.00
C TRP A 202 -13.54 3.12 12.20
N GLN A 203 -14.02 2.38 13.21
CA GLN A 203 -13.25 2.11 14.41
C GLN A 203 -12.20 1.02 14.17
N ILE A 204 -11.04 1.22 14.77
CA ILE A 204 -10.00 0.20 14.80
C ILE A 204 -10.36 -0.92 15.78
N LYS A 205 -9.95 -2.13 15.45
CA LYS A 205 -10.03 -3.29 16.33
C LYS A 205 -8.64 -3.86 16.55
N PRO A 206 -8.13 -3.85 17.79
CA PRO A 206 -6.88 -4.52 18.10
C PRO A 206 -7.10 -6.04 18.10
N LEU A 207 -6.34 -6.76 17.29
CA LEU A 207 -6.37 -8.22 17.24
C LEU A 207 -5.21 -8.78 18.06
N SER A 208 -5.45 -9.84 18.81
CA SER A 208 -4.41 -10.61 19.47
C SER A 208 -3.47 -11.23 18.43
N THR A 209 -2.18 -11.21 18.70
CA THR A 209 -1.14 -11.82 17.85
C THR A 209 -0.71 -13.19 18.36
N LEU A 210 -1.61 -13.92 19.01
CA LEU A 210 -1.38 -15.33 19.38
C LEU A 210 -1.81 -16.24 18.23
N CYS A 211 -0.99 -17.24 17.95
CA CYS A 211 -1.28 -18.23 16.92
C CYS A 211 -2.53 -19.04 17.27
N PRO A 212 -3.58 -19.09 16.42
CA PRO A 212 -4.77 -19.88 16.68
C PRO A 212 -4.52 -21.38 16.86
N ASN A 213 -3.43 -21.92 16.27
CA ASN A 213 -3.12 -23.34 16.34
C ASN A 213 -2.38 -23.75 17.62
N CYS A 214 -1.42 -22.93 18.10
CA CYS A 214 -0.52 -23.34 19.18
C CYS A 214 -0.37 -22.31 20.30
N GLY A 215 -1.02 -21.15 20.22
CA GLY A 215 -0.94 -20.09 21.23
C GLY A 215 0.37 -19.30 21.23
N ASN A 216 1.33 -19.61 20.38
CA ASN A 216 2.60 -18.88 20.31
C ASN A 216 2.43 -17.47 19.73
N THR A 217 3.29 -16.54 20.13
CA THR A 217 3.27 -15.17 19.61
C THR A 217 3.70 -15.14 18.15
N LEU A 218 2.85 -14.58 17.30
CA LEU A 218 3.11 -14.41 15.88
C LEU A 218 4.21 -13.37 15.63
N GLN A 219 4.99 -13.60 14.57
CA GLN A 219 6.08 -12.73 14.15
C GLN A 219 5.69 -11.90 12.92
N GLY A 220 6.23 -10.67 12.83
CA GLY A 220 6.04 -9.74 11.72
C GLY A 220 6.74 -8.43 11.99
N GLY A 221 6.97 -7.62 10.96
CA GLY A 221 7.43 -6.24 11.06
C GLY A 221 6.27 -5.29 11.40
N ARG A 222 6.57 -4.04 11.71
CA ARG A 222 5.57 -3.01 12.07
C ARG A 222 4.49 -2.83 11.00
N GLU A 223 4.86 -2.87 9.73
CA GLU A 223 3.98 -2.68 8.55
C GLU A 223 3.49 -3.99 7.94
N SER A 224 3.72 -5.15 8.59
CA SER A 224 3.36 -6.47 8.05
C SER A 224 1.87 -6.61 7.79
N LEU A 225 1.54 -7.09 6.60
CA LEU A 225 0.18 -7.49 6.22
C LEU A 225 -0.11 -8.96 6.56
N LEU A 226 0.94 -9.76 6.72
CA LEU A 226 0.86 -11.16 7.16
C LEU A 226 1.72 -11.37 8.40
N LEU A 227 1.26 -12.23 9.29
CA LEU A 227 1.97 -12.64 10.49
C LEU A 227 2.34 -14.12 10.39
N PHE A 228 3.45 -14.53 10.98
CA PHE A 228 3.99 -15.88 10.85
C PHE A 228 4.13 -16.55 12.22
N CYS A 229 3.71 -17.81 12.30
CA CYS A 229 4.02 -18.66 13.43
C CYS A 229 5.26 -19.50 13.11
N THR A 230 6.36 -19.26 13.83
CA THR A 230 7.61 -20.01 13.65
C THR A 230 7.56 -21.44 14.23
N VAL A 231 6.54 -21.74 15.04
CA VAL A 231 6.36 -23.08 15.63
C VAL A 231 5.47 -23.98 14.77
N CYS A 232 4.35 -23.43 14.25
CA CYS A 232 3.43 -24.20 13.40
C CYS A 232 3.74 -24.06 11.91
N HIS A 233 4.67 -23.19 11.51
CA HIS A 233 4.98 -22.86 10.12
C HIS A 233 3.74 -22.46 9.31
N VAL A 234 2.89 -21.59 9.89
CA VAL A 234 1.67 -21.08 9.26
C VAL A 234 1.76 -19.57 9.14
N ALA A 235 1.37 -19.05 7.97
CA ALA A 235 1.13 -17.63 7.76
C ALA A 235 -0.33 -17.28 8.09
N TRP A 236 -0.54 -16.16 8.74
CA TRP A 236 -1.85 -15.66 9.18
C TRP A 236 -2.15 -14.31 8.56
N ASN A 237 -3.30 -14.21 7.91
CA ASN A 237 -3.80 -12.96 7.34
C ASN A 237 -4.88 -12.36 8.26
N PRO A 238 -4.65 -11.16 8.83
CA PRO A 238 -5.61 -10.50 9.72
C PRO A 238 -6.65 -9.65 8.97
N SER A 239 -6.76 -9.73 7.65
CA SER A 239 -7.58 -8.82 6.82
C SER A 239 -9.08 -8.89 7.08
N SER A 240 -9.60 -10.00 7.61
CA SER A 240 -11.03 -10.19 7.90
C SER A 240 -11.44 -9.82 9.33
N GLY A 241 -10.56 -9.19 10.12
CA GLY A 241 -10.79 -8.92 11.55
C GLY A 241 -10.62 -10.15 12.45
N SER A 242 -10.10 -11.22 11.89
CA SER A 242 -9.65 -12.44 12.56
C SER A 242 -8.42 -12.97 11.83
N LEU A 243 -7.68 -13.87 12.47
CA LEU A 243 -6.51 -14.49 11.85
C LEU A 243 -6.95 -15.66 10.97
N VAL A 244 -6.82 -15.51 9.66
CA VAL A 244 -7.13 -16.54 8.66
C VAL A 244 -5.82 -17.12 8.12
N ALA A 245 -5.71 -18.44 8.07
CA ALA A 245 -4.53 -19.11 7.53
C ALA A 245 -4.33 -18.76 6.05
N SER A 246 -3.11 -18.38 5.67
CA SER A 246 -2.71 -18.02 4.31
C SER A 246 -1.66 -19.02 3.81
N LYS A 247 -1.77 -19.41 2.54
CA LYS A 247 -0.80 -20.30 1.90
C LYS A 247 0.44 -19.51 1.48
N PHE A 248 1.59 -20.12 1.64
CA PHE A 248 2.87 -19.61 1.15
C PHE A 248 3.76 -20.75 0.70
N LYS A 249 4.81 -20.42 -0.02
CA LYS A 249 5.90 -21.32 -0.40
C LYS A 249 7.24 -20.69 -0.11
N VAL A 250 8.26 -21.49 0.00
CA VAL A 250 9.64 -21.09 0.26
C VAL A 250 10.55 -21.82 -0.72
N ILE A 251 11.41 -21.10 -1.42
CA ILE A 251 12.52 -21.71 -2.16
C ILE A 251 13.66 -21.93 -1.16
N PRO A 252 14.13 -23.19 -0.95
CA PRO A 252 15.19 -23.46 0.00
C PRO A 252 16.48 -22.73 -0.33
N GLY A 253 17.03 -21.99 0.64
CA GLY A 253 18.29 -21.27 0.50
C GLY A 253 19.48 -22.14 0.81
N LYS A 254 20.59 -21.94 0.06
CA LYS A 254 21.89 -22.53 0.34
C LYS A 254 22.83 -21.42 0.86
N GLY A 255 23.63 -21.70 1.88
CA GLY A 255 24.62 -20.77 2.44
C GLY A 255 24.27 -20.28 3.85
N ASP A 256 25.19 -19.48 4.43
CA ASP A 256 25.08 -18.98 5.78
C ASP A 256 24.13 -17.78 5.88
N SER A 257 23.09 -17.92 6.70
CA SER A 257 22.15 -16.88 7.09
C SER A 257 21.48 -16.11 5.93
N PRO A 258 20.73 -16.77 5.03
CA PRO A 258 20.02 -16.09 3.96
C PRO A 258 18.92 -15.15 4.53
N VAL A 259 18.65 -14.07 3.82
CA VAL A 259 17.50 -13.19 4.04
C VAL A 259 16.44 -13.56 3.00
N TYR A 260 15.25 -13.89 3.44
CA TYR A 260 14.16 -14.28 2.55
C TYR A 260 13.27 -13.08 2.21
N LEU A 261 13.20 -12.75 0.93
CA LEU A 261 12.33 -11.70 0.42
C LEU A 261 11.04 -12.29 -0.14
N PRO A 262 9.86 -11.76 0.22
CA PRO A 262 8.58 -12.25 -0.27
C PRO A 262 8.26 -11.72 -1.66
N PHE A 263 7.73 -12.58 -2.54
CA PHE A 263 7.22 -12.23 -3.86
C PHE A 263 5.84 -12.86 -4.08
N TRP A 264 4.97 -12.14 -4.75
CA TRP A 264 3.76 -12.69 -5.32
C TRP A 264 4.09 -13.36 -6.64
N MET A 265 3.97 -14.68 -6.71
CA MET A 265 4.02 -15.48 -7.94
C MET A 265 2.59 -15.60 -8.46
N MET A 266 2.32 -15.01 -9.63
CA MET A 266 0.98 -14.86 -10.16
C MET A 266 0.88 -15.53 -11.53
N ARG A 267 0.04 -16.57 -11.65
CA ARG A 267 -0.34 -17.12 -12.93
C ARG A 267 -1.40 -16.22 -13.55
N VAL A 268 -1.16 -15.73 -14.77
CA VAL A 268 -2.03 -14.76 -15.40
C VAL A 268 -2.54 -15.27 -16.74
N ALA A 269 -3.77 -14.93 -17.06
CA ALA A 269 -4.32 -15.02 -18.40
C ALA A 269 -4.30 -13.62 -19.04
N VAL A 270 -3.65 -13.48 -20.18
CA VAL A 270 -3.53 -12.21 -20.90
C VAL A 270 -4.33 -12.28 -22.20
N LYS A 271 -5.25 -11.33 -22.39
CA LYS A 271 -6.03 -11.15 -23.62
C LYS A 271 -5.55 -9.88 -24.31
N GLY A 272 -5.57 -9.86 -25.65
CA GLY A 272 -5.13 -8.71 -26.47
C GLY A 272 -3.69 -8.78 -26.96
N ILE A 273 -2.86 -9.66 -26.38
CA ILE A 273 -1.53 -10.03 -26.90
C ILE A 273 -1.32 -11.54 -26.76
N GLU A 274 -0.40 -12.07 -27.55
CA GLU A 274 0.00 -13.47 -27.45
C GLU A 274 1.04 -13.61 -26.33
N LEU A 275 0.60 -14.11 -25.16
CA LEU A 275 1.44 -14.33 -23.98
C LEU A 275 0.89 -15.55 -23.20
N LYS A 276 1.06 -16.74 -23.78
CA LYS A 276 0.56 -18.00 -23.21
C LYS A 276 1.67 -18.87 -22.64
N SER A 277 2.89 -18.68 -23.12
CA SER A 277 4.03 -19.51 -22.80
C SER A 277 5.28 -18.67 -22.49
N TYR A 278 6.29 -19.31 -21.90
CA TYR A 278 7.59 -18.65 -21.69
C TYR A 278 8.26 -18.26 -23.02
N ALA A 279 8.00 -19.02 -24.10
CA ALA A 279 8.46 -18.65 -25.43
C ALA A 279 7.87 -17.31 -25.89
N ASP A 280 6.57 -17.08 -25.63
CA ASP A 280 5.92 -15.80 -25.96
C ASP A 280 6.50 -14.65 -25.12
N LEU A 281 6.72 -14.89 -23.83
CA LEU A 281 7.39 -13.93 -22.94
C LEU A 281 8.78 -13.56 -23.46
N ALA A 282 9.57 -14.56 -23.87
CA ALA A 282 10.91 -14.37 -24.41
C ALA A 282 10.88 -13.53 -25.71
N ARG A 283 9.90 -13.79 -26.60
CA ARG A 283 9.67 -12.98 -27.83
C ARG A 283 9.28 -11.55 -27.50
N ALA A 284 8.33 -11.36 -26.58
CA ALA A 284 7.81 -10.05 -26.20
C ALA A 284 8.87 -9.18 -25.51
N ALA A 285 9.71 -9.79 -24.68
CA ALA A 285 10.83 -9.15 -23.99
C ALA A 285 12.10 -9.05 -24.83
N ASN A 286 12.11 -9.64 -26.05
CA ASN A 286 13.26 -9.72 -26.93
C ASN A 286 14.52 -10.24 -26.22
N LEU A 287 14.39 -11.40 -25.57
CA LEU A 287 15.54 -11.98 -24.88
C LEU A 287 16.63 -12.40 -25.88
N PRO A 288 17.90 -12.16 -25.60
CA PRO A 288 19.02 -12.54 -26.48
C PRO A 288 19.34 -14.04 -26.35
N LYS A 289 18.33 -14.88 -26.51
CA LYS A 289 18.42 -16.35 -26.41
C LYS A 289 17.60 -16.98 -27.53
N MET A 290 18.10 -18.07 -28.12
CA MET A 290 17.29 -18.89 -29.02
C MET A 290 16.15 -19.53 -28.23
N ILE A 291 14.95 -19.44 -28.78
CA ILE A 291 13.75 -20.04 -28.18
C ILE A 291 13.88 -21.56 -28.29
N GLN A 292 13.75 -22.23 -27.16
CA GLN A 292 13.77 -23.68 -27.05
C GLN A 292 12.35 -24.22 -27.19
N SER A 293 12.19 -25.40 -27.77
CA SER A 293 10.89 -26.04 -27.98
C SER A 293 10.13 -26.29 -26.65
N GLU A 294 10.87 -26.57 -25.57
CA GLU A 294 10.30 -26.80 -24.23
C GLU A 294 9.61 -25.56 -23.68
N TRP A 295 10.04 -24.35 -24.08
CA TRP A 295 9.46 -23.08 -23.63
C TRP A 295 8.06 -22.82 -24.18
N GLU A 296 7.66 -23.47 -25.28
CA GLU A 296 6.32 -23.34 -25.86
C GLU A 296 5.22 -23.97 -24.97
N GLY A 297 5.58 -24.97 -24.15
CA GLY A 297 4.69 -25.59 -23.17
C GLY A 297 4.86 -25.08 -21.74
N GLN A 298 5.84 -24.22 -21.49
CA GLN A 298 6.14 -23.73 -20.14
C GLN A 298 5.20 -22.58 -19.74
N GLU A 299 4.50 -22.75 -18.62
CA GLU A 299 3.66 -21.70 -18.04
C GLU A 299 4.48 -20.45 -17.63
N VAL A 300 3.84 -19.30 -17.71
CA VAL A 300 4.43 -18.00 -17.31
C VAL A 300 3.79 -17.50 -16.02
N TYR A 301 4.66 -17.14 -15.09
CA TYR A 301 4.27 -16.47 -13.85
C TYR A 301 4.83 -15.05 -13.84
N PHE A 302 3.99 -14.09 -13.46
CA PHE A 302 4.46 -12.76 -13.10
C PHE A 302 4.93 -12.78 -11.65
N TRP A 303 6.12 -12.26 -11.42
CA TRP A 303 6.72 -12.17 -10.10
C TRP A 303 6.76 -10.72 -9.66
N VAL A 304 6.00 -10.42 -8.63
CA VAL A 304 5.86 -9.06 -8.11
C VAL A 304 6.41 -9.01 -6.68
N PRO A 305 7.33 -8.08 -6.33
CA PRO A 305 7.77 -7.94 -4.94
C PRO A 305 6.57 -7.74 -4.01
N ALA A 306 6.45 -8.57 -2.98
CA ALA A 306 5.40 -8.48 -1.97
C ALA A 306 5.77 -7.49 -0.86
N PHE A 307 6.70 -6.59 -1.13
CA PHE A 307 7.21 -5.59 -0.21
C PHE A 307 7.45 -4.25 -0.91
N ARG A 308 7.35 -3.19 -0.12
CA ARG A 308 7.55 -1.82 -0.61
C ARG A 308 9.01 -1.51 -0.78
N VAL A 309 9.37 -1.03 -1.95
CA VAL A 309 10.71 -0.56 -2.28
C VAL A 309 10.61 0.66 -3.21
N HIS A 310 11.74 1.28 -3.51
CA HIS A 310 11.78 2.38 -4.47
C HIS A 310 11.17 1.96 -5.82
N PRO A 311 10.32 2.78 -6.46
CA PRO A 311 9.55 2.41 -7.66
C PRO A 311 10.38 1.83 -8.81
N SER A 312 11.57 2.38 -9.06
CA SER A 312 12.47 1.85 -10.10
C SER A 312 12.98 0.44 -9.76
N LEU A 313 13.22 0.17 -8.47
CA LEU A 313 13.65 -1.16 -8.01
C LEU A 313 12.49 -2.15 -8.06
N PHE A 314 11.27 -1.72 -7.71
CA PHE A 314 10.05 -2.51 -7.82
C PHE A 314 9.86 -3.05 -9.26
N LEU A 315 9.93 -2.15 -10.25
CA LEU A 315 9.81 -2.52 -11.67
C LEU A 315 10.96 -3.43 -12.12
N ARG A 316 12.20 -3.12 -11.70
CA ARG A 316 13.38 -3.91 -12.06
C ARG A 316 13.33 -5.32 -11.49
N LEU A 317 13.02 -5.47 -10.20
CA LEU A 317 12.92 -6.79 -9.56
C LEU A 317 11.82 -7.62 -10.19
N SER A 318 10.62 -7.04 -10.38
CA SER A 318 9.53 -7.75 -11.02
C SER A 318 9.91 -8.22 -12.45
N LYS A 319 10.51 -7.34 -13.26
CA LYS A 319 10.98 -7.71 -14.60
C LYS A 319 11.99 -8.85 -14.56
N GLN A 320 13.02 -8.74 -13.72
CA GLN A 320 14.07 -9.74 -13.62
C GLN A 320 13.51 -11.08 -13.15
N MET A 321 12.70 -11.11 -12.10
CA MET A 321 12.11 -12.33 -11.57
C MET A 321 11.13 -12.97 -12.57
N THR A 322 10.31 -12.16 -13.26
CA THR A 322 9.40 -12.64 -14.30
C THR A 322 10.16 -13.23 -15.49
N LEU A 323 11.29 -12.65 -15.91
CA LEU A 323 12.10 -13.19 -16.99
C LEU A 323 12.88 -14.45 -16.59
N PHE A 324 13.22 -14.58 -15.32
CA PHE A 324 13.98 -15.71 -14.81
C PHE A 324 13.12 -16.93 -14.51
N GLN A 325 11.84 -16.72 -14.16
CA GLN A 325 10.93 -17.81 -13.76
C GLN A 325 11.59 -18.75 -12.74
N PRO A 326 11.88 -18.34 -11.48
CA PRO A 326 12.51 -19.19 -10.49
C PRO A 326 11.56 -20.34 -10.09
N VAL A 327 11.50 -21.36 -10.93
CA VAL A 327 10.68 -22.57 -10.73
C VAL A 327 11.57 -23.63 -10.13
N GLU A 328 11.89 -23.49 -8.84
CA GLU A 328 12.64 -24.47 -8.07
C GLU A 328 11.68 -25.29 -7.21
N GLU A 329 12.17 -26.35 -6.62
CA GLU A 329 11.42 -27.09 -5.62
C GLU A 329 11.06 -26.16 -4.47
N MET A 330 9.77 -26.07 -4.15
CA MET A 330 9.24 -25.14 -3.16
C MET A 330 8.63 -25.91 -2.00
N GLU A 331 8.96 -25.49 -0.79
CA GLU A 331 8.47 -26.06 0.45
C GLU A 331 7.44 -25.16 1.13
N ALA A 332 6.56 -25.74 1.96
CA ALA A 332 5.59 -24.99 2.78
C ALA A 332 6.04 -24.89 4.25
N VAL A 333 7.35 -24.80 4.47
CA VAL A 333 7.96 -24.71 5.80
C VAL A 333 8.75 -23.42 5.92
N LEU A 334 8.51 -22.65 6.98
CA LEU A 334 9.25 -21.41 7.23
C LEU A 334 10.71 -21.74 7.58
N PRO A 335 11.67 -21.07 6.95
CA PRO A 335 13.07 -21.27 7.29
C PRO A 335 13.39 -20.63 8.65
N ASN A 336 14.35 -21.20 9.35
CA ASN A 336 14.93 -20.56 10.54
C ASN A 336 15.92 -19.46 10.14
N ALA A 337 15.41 -18.41 9.50
CA ALA A 337 16.19 -17.32 8.94
C ALA A 337 15.37 -16.02 8.96
N LEU A 338 16.01 -14.90 8.62
CA LEU A 338 15.34 -13.61 8.56
C LEU A 338 14.33 -13.56 7.40
N LEU A 339 13.05 -13.44 7.71
CA LEU A 339 11.98 -13.18 6.76
C LEU A 339 11.74 -11.67 6.66
N TYR A 340 11.86 -11.13 5.45
CA TYR A 340 11.46 -9.75 5.21
C TYR A 340 9.91 -9.64 5.24
N PRO A 341 9.34 -8.60 5.84
CA PRO A 341 7.90 -8.49 6.01
C PRO A 341 7.16 -8.33 4.67
N VAL A 342 5.97 -8.93 4.59
CA VAL A 342 5.02 -8.68 3.49
C VAL A 342 4.35 -7.33 3.75
N THR A 343 4.61 -6.34 2.91
CA THR A 343 4.09 -4.97 3.07
C THR A 343 3.34 -4.45 1.83
N LEU A 344 3.31 -5.23 0.74
CA LEU A 344 2.49 -5.00 -0.44
C LEU A 344 1.43 -6.09 -0.55
N SER A 345 0.16 -5.70 -0.64
CA SER A 345 -0.95 -6.64 -0.73
C SER A 345 -1.03 -7.34 -2.10
N GLU A 346 -1.74 -8.47 -2.15
CA GLU A 346 -2.04 -9.18 -3.39
C GLU A 346 -2.82 -8.31 -4.38
N GLU A 347 -3.79 -7.53 -3.89
CA GLU A 347 -4.58 -6.60 -4.70
C GLU A 347 -3.71 -5.54 -5.36
N SER A 348 -2.76 -4.97 -4.61
CA SER A 348 -1.80 -3.99 -5.15
C SER A 348 -0.85 -4.63 -6.18
N ALA A 349 -0.44 -5.87 -5.94
CA ALA A 349 0.37 -6.63 -6.90
C ALA A 349 -0.42 -6.90 -8.19
N THR A 350 -1.68 -7.32 -8.07
CA THR A 350 -2.59 -7.54 -9.21
C THR A 350 -2.80 -6.26 -10.03
N ALA A 351 -3.08 -5.14 -9.36
CA ALA A 351 -3.22 -3.84 -10.00
C ALA A 351 -1.96 -3.42 -10.78
N SER A 352 -0.78 -3.81 -10.29
CA SER A 352 0.50 -3.47 -10.94
C SER A 352 0.83 -4.28 -12.20
N LEU A 353 0.13 -5.38 -12.48
CA LEU A 353 0.48 -6.32 -13.56
C LEU A 353 0.59 -5.67 -14.94
N LYS A 354 -0.33 -4.76 -15.27
CA LYS A 354 -0.31 -4.05 -16.57
C LYS A 354 0.91 -3.13 -16.70
N ILE A 355 1.33 -2.51 -15.59
CA ILE A 355 2.56 -1.71 -15.53
C ILE A 355 3.81 -2.58 -15.69
N HIS A 356 3.84 -3.74 -15.04
CA HIS A 356 4.94 -4.70 -15.18
C HIS A 356 5.03 -5.24 -16.61
N LEU A 357 3.89 -5.58 -17.24
CA LEU A 357 3.85 -5.96 -18.63
C LEU A 357 4.43 -4.85 -19.52
N ALA A 358 3.96 -3.61 -19.36
CA ALA A 358 4.47 -2.48 -20.15
C ALA A 358 5.97 -2.27 -19.96
N HIS A 359 6.49 -2.46 -18.72
CA HIS A 359 7.93 -2.35 -18.45
C HIS A 359 8.76 -3.49 -19.05
N LEU A 360 8.15 -4.66 -19.26
CA LEU A 360 8.76 -5.85 -19.82
C LEU A 360 8.82 -5.80 -21.35
N LEU A 361 7.79 -5.27 -22.00
CA LEU A 361 7.67 -5.20 -23.46
C LEU A 361 8.77 -4.34 -24.11
N THR A 362 9.38 -4.84 -25.19
CA THR A 362 10.42 -4.11 -25.96
C THR A 362 9.85 -3.35 -27.14
N LYS A 363 8.87 -3.92 -27.85
CA LYS A 363 8.18 -3.27 -28.99
C LYS A 363 7.12 -2.27 -28.50
N LYS A 364 7.56 -1.24 -27.79
CA LYS A 364 6.67 -0.28 -27.11
C LYS A 364 5.73 0.46 -28.06
N ARG A 365 6.19 0.80 -29.27
CA ARG A 365 5.36 1.47 -30.29
C ARG A 365 4.14 0.67 -30.70
N ASP A 366 4.25 -0.65 -30.72
CA ASP A 366 3.20 -1.56 -31.19
C ASP A 366 2.20 -1.89 -30.08
N TYR A 367 2.67 -1.99 -28.85
CA TYR A 367 1.88 -2.47 -27.70
C TYR A 367 1.31 -1.34 -26.85
N PHE A 368 2.02 -0.22 -26.64
CA PHE A 368 1.56 0.82 -25.72
C PHE A 368 0.24 1.46 -26.12
N PRO A 369 -0.03 1.78 -27.40
CA PRO A 369 -1.32 2.32 -27.81
C PRO A 369 -2.50 1.38 -27.58
N LYS A 370 -2.23 0.07 -27.42
CA LYS A 370 -3.24 -0.98 -27.21
C LYS A 370 -3.35 -1.44 -25.75
N LEU A 371 -2.63 -0.81 -24.81
CA LEU A 371 -2.60 -1.25 -23.41
C LEU A 371 -3.98 -1.25 -22.76
N ASP A 372 -4.88 -0.34 -23.15
CA ASP A 372 -6.23 -0.32 -22.58
C ASP A 372 -7.06 -1.53 -23.04
N GLU A 373 -6.79 -2.07 -24.23
CA GLU A 373 -7.43 -3.26 -24.77
C GLU A 373 -6.87 -4.55 -24.15
N ILE A 374 -5.67 -4.51 -23.57
CA ILE A 374 -5.06 -5.66 -22.93
C ILE A 374 -5.71 -5.89 -21.56
N ILE A 375 -6.27 -7.08 -21.38
CA ILE A 375 -6.86 -7.52 -20.12
C ILE A 375 -5.93 -8.56 -19.49
N ILE A 376 -5.55 -8.35 -18.25
CA ILE A 376 -4.75 -9.29 -17.47
C ILE A 376 -5.58 -9.75 -16.27
N GLU A 377 -5.87 -11.04 -16.22
CA GLU A 377 -6.63 -11.68 -15.14
C GLU A 377 -5.67 -12.59 -14.36
N SER A 378 -5.57 -12.41 -13.06
CA SER A 378 -4.85 -13.34 -12.20
C SER A 378 -5.72 -14.58 -11.96
N ALA A 379 -5.21 -15.73 -12.34
CA ALA A 379 -5.90 -17.01 -12.16
C ALA A 379 -5.52 -17.69 -10.83
N GLU A 380 -4.27 -17.51 -10.41
CA GLU A 380 -3.75 -18.08 -9.17
C GLU A 380 -2.61 -17.19 -8.66
N THR A 381 -2.61 -16.92 -7.36
CA THR A 381 -1.57 -16.16 -6.68
C THR A 381 -1.00 -16.97 -5.53
N THR A 382 0.31 -17.03 -5.42
CA THR A 382 1.02 -17.68 -4.33
C THR A 382 2.09 -16.75 -3.78
N LEU A 383 2.14 -16.60 -2.46
CA LEU A 383 3.25 -15.91 -1.79
C LEU A 383 4.46 -16.84 -1.75
N VAL A 384 5.61 -16.39 -2.26
CA VAL A 384 6.84 -17.17 -2.29
C VAL A 384 7.97 -16.40 -1.64
N PHE A 385 8.64 -17.01 -0.67
CA PHE A 385 9.85 -16.48 -0.05
C PHE A 385 11.09 -16.96 -0.80
N ILE A 386 11.90 -16.04 -1.24
CA ILE A 386 13.09 -16.27 -2.08
C ILE A 386 14.34 -15.92 -1.29
N PRO A 387 15.37 -16.80 -1.22
CA PRO A 387 16.58 -16.55 -0.46
C PRO A 387 17.52 -15.58 -1.18
N PHE A 388 18.02 -14.60 -0.45
CA PHE A 388 19.08 -13.69 -0.85
C PHE A 388 20.22 -13.78 0.15
N ILE A 389 21.45 -13.76 -0.32
CA ILE A 389 22.66 -13.78 0.51
C ILE A 389 23.11 -12.35 0.78
N SER A 390 23.41 -12.05 2.04
CA SER A 390 23.96 -10.76 2.43
C SER A 390 25.46 -10.69 2.09
N THR A 391 25.83 -9.78 1.19
CA THR A 391 27.21 -9.48 0.82
C THR A 391 27.51 -8.02 1.18
N GLY A 392 27.94 -7.78 2.42
CA GLY A 392 28.17 -6.43 2.92
C GLY A 392 26.91 -5.57 2.93
N SER A 393 26.86 -4.54 2.09
CA SER A 393 25.71 -3.62 1.96
C SER A 393 24.61 -4.12 1.01
N GLU A 394 24.81 -5.23 0.32
CA GLU A 394 23.89 -5.75 -0.68
C GLU A 394 23.25 -7.08 -0.28
N LEU A 395 22.07 -7.33 -0.80
CA LEU A 395 21.42 -8.64 -0.85
C LEU A 395 21.47 -9.13 -2.29
N VAL A 396 22.05 -10.31 -2.52
CA VAL A 396 22.23 -10.87 -3.86
C VAL A 396 21.57 -12.23 -3.93
N HIS A 397 20.76 -12.45 -4.97
CA HIS A 397 20.22 -13.78 -5.24
C HIS A 397 21.35 -14.68 -5.79
N PRO A 398 21.65 -15.82 -5.13
CA PRO A 398 22.89 -16.58 -5.38
C PRO A 398 23.00 -17.14 -6.80
N ARG A 399 21.88 -17.39 -7.48
CA ARG A 399 21.85 -17.98 -8.83
C ARG A 399 21.52 -16.98 -9.94
N LEU A 400 20.73 -15.94 -9.62
CA LEU A 400 20.21 -15.02 -10.62
C LEU A 400 21.08 -13.77 -10.78
N GLY A 401 22.05 -13.54 -9.87
CA GLY A 401 22.86 -12.32 -9.88
C GLY A 401 22.04 -11.04 -9.65
N ILE A 402 20.78 -11.17 -9.20
CA ILE A 402 19.92 -10.05 -8.89
C ILE A 402 20.35 -9.48 -7.55
N GLY A 403 20.84 -8.24 -7.55
CA GLY A 403 21.28 -7.54 -6.35
C GLY A 403 20.40 -6.35 -5.99
N LEU A 404 20.27 -6.09 -4.69
CA LEU A 404 19.63 -4.87 -4.16
C LEU A 404 20.38 -4.41 -2.91
N GLN A 405 20.51 -3.11 -2.76
CA GLN A 405 21.15 -2.54 -1.57
C GLN A 405 20.21 -2.65 -0.37
N ARG A 406 20.72 -3.08 0.78
CA ARG A 406 19.94 -3.22 2.03
C ARG A 406 19.24 -1.91 2.43
N GLN A 407 19.88 -0.77 2.17
CA GLN A 407 19.29 0.55 2.46
C GLN A 407 18.01 0.83 1.66
N THR A 408 17.80 0.18 0.52
CA THR A 408 16.60 0.37 -0.30
C THR A 408 15.38 -0.38 0.23
N LEU A 409 15.56 -1.30 1.16
CA LEU A 409 14.48 -2.02 1.84
C LEU A 409 13.86 -1.20 2.97
N SER A 410 14.57 -0.21 3.51
CA SER A 410 14.06 0.73 4.49
C SER A 410 13.61 2.01 3.77
N LEU A 411 12.36 2.03 3.31
CA LEU A 411 11.71 3.24 2.79
C LEU A 411 11.26 4.16 3.89
#